data_93ec745ee14cc345c7d2adee2746b95e
#
_entry.id   93ec745ee14cc345c7d2adee2746b95e
#
_cell.length_a   1.000
_cell.length_b   1.000
_cell.length_c   1.000
_cell.angle_alpha   90.00
_cell.angle_beta   90.00
_cell.angle_gamma   90.00
#
_symmetry.space_group_name_H-M   'P 1'
#
loop_
_entity.id
_entity.type
_entity.pdbx_description
1 polymer ?
#
loop_
_entity_poly.entity_id
_entity_poly.type
_entity_poly.pdbx_seq_one_letter_code
_entity_poly.pdbx_strand_id
1 'polypeptide(L)'
;PVFMSGSIIAMALLKDHVDIRERHIVVVDEAGQFSEMLQEAASIRNTQHIFDEEDSSQVKPVYSIEFVEVDTANIIIQLGALSDRVREGEIHAILHIGSSLVHPGEDPNNAFVNYHAESAALDDIRGWLRDPINNHLRRLRLEQAGIDESEIPDLFHWSWVNAKGLLKIDEDG
;
A
#
# COMPACT_ATOMS: atom_id res chain seq x y z
N PRO A 1 -0.56 -7.45 44.14
CA PRO A 1 0.64 -7.31 43.27
C PRO A 1 0.73 -8.37 42.17
N VAL A 2 -0.04 -9.45 42.22
CA VAL A 2 0.02 -10.56 41.23
C VAL A 2 -0.60 -10.20 39.88
N PHE A 3 -1.53 -9.25 39.82
CA PHE A 3 -2.21 -8.86 38.55
C PHE A 3 -1.37 -7.98 37.63
N MET A 4 -0.37 -7.26 38.12
CA MET A 4 0.50 -6.43 37.24
C MET A 4 1.56 -7.26 36.52
N SER A 5 2.02 -8.36 37.10
CA SER A 5 3.02 -9.24 36.49
C SER A 5 2.49 -10.00 35.28
N GLY A 6 1.20 -10.36 35.28
CA GLY A 6 0.56 -11.07 34.18
C GLY A 6 0.43 -10.25 32.88
N SER A 7 0.20 -8.93 33.03
CA SER A 7 0.06 -8.03 31.88
C SER A 7 1.38 -7.78 31.14
N ILE A 8 2.49 -7.71 31.86
CA ILE A 8 3.82 -7.49 31.27
C ILE A 8 4.29 -8.75 30.53
N ILE A 9 4.02 -9.93 31.08
CA ILE A 9 4.36 -11.21 30.44
C ILE A 9 3.48 -11.45 29.20
N ALA A 10 2.19 -11.08 29.23
CA ALA A 10 1.30 -11.18 28.09
C ALA A 10 1.72 -10.20 26.96
N MET A 11 2.14 -8.97 27.28
CA MET A 11 2.68 -8.02 26.30
C MET A 11 4.01 -8.50 25.69
N ALA A 12 4.91 -9.09 26.48
CA ALA A 12 6.16 -9.66 25.97
C ALA A 12 5.90 -10.84 25.03
N LEU A 13 4.96 -11.74 25.36
CA LEU A 13 4.58 -12.87 24.51
C LEU A 13 3.85 -12.46 23.24
N LEU A 14 3.17 -11.30 23.22
CA LEU A 14 2.52 -10.75 22.01
C LEU A 14 3.52 -10.07 21.07
N LYS A 15 4.63 -9.52 21.59
CA LYS A 15 5.73 -8.99 20.76
C LYS A 15 6.42 -10.09 19.93
N ASP A 16 6.47 -11.32 20.42
CA ASP A 16 7.12 -12.45 19.75
C ASP A 16 6.31 -13.06 18.58
N HIS A 17 5.13 -12.55 18.26
CA HIS A 17 4.25 -13.07 17.20
C HIS A 17 3.93 -12.08 16.09
N VAL A 18 4.72 -11.02 15.93
CA VAL A 18 4.59 -10.16 14.76
C VAL A 18 5.06 -10.91 13.52
N ASP A 19 4.15 -11.12 12.55
CA ASP A 19 4.52 -11.74 11.27
C ASP A 19 5.33 -10.74 10.43
N ILE A 20 6.66 -10.87 10.50
CA ILE A 20 7.63 -10.06 9.76
C ILE A 20 8.11 -10.71 8.47
N ARG A 21 7.49 -11.83 8.05
CA ARG A 21 7.85 -12.50 6.78
C ARG A 21 7.65 -11.54 5.62
N GLU A 22 8.59 -11.57 4.69
CA GLU A 22 8.53 -10.78 3.47
C GLU A 22 7.20 -11.00 2.72
N ARG A 23 6.62 -9.91 2.22
CA ARG A 23 5.40 -9.91 1.41
C ARG A 23 5.79 -9.64 -0.04
N HIS A 24 5.94 -10.71 -0.80
CA HIS A 24 6.27 -10.66 -2.21
C HIS A 24 5.00 -10.38 -3.03
N ILE A 25 4.97 -9.24 -3.72
CA ILE A 25 3.83 -8.74 -4.50
C ILE A 25 4.24 -8.75 -5.98
N VAL A 26 3.49 -9.49 -6.79
CA VAL A 26 3.66 -9.46 -8.24
C VAL A 26 2.72 -8.43 -8.85
N VAL A 27 3.26 -7.56 -9.70
CA VAL A 27 2.51 -6.50 -10.38
C VAL A 27 2.36 -6.80 -11.85
N VAL A 28 1.12 -6.80 -12.31
CA VAL A 28 0.70 -6.85 -13.71
C VAL A 28 0.19 -5.46 -14.07
N ASP A 29 1.04 -4.63 -14.71
CA ASP A 29 0.75 -3.22 -15.02
C ASP A 29 0.45 -3.06 -16.51
N GLU A 30 -0.82 -3.18 -16.91
CA GLU A 30 -1.25 -2.95 -18.29
C GLU A 30 -1.15 -1.48 -18.71
N ALA A 31 -1.13 -0.53 -17.75
CA ALA A 31 -0.96 0.89 -18.05
C ALA A 31 0.52 1.25 -18.31
N GLY A 32 1.47 0.43 -17.80
CA GLY A 32 2.92 0.57 -18.01
C GLY A 32 3.55 1.82 -17.36
N GLN A 33 2.89 2.43 -16.37
CA GLN A 33 3.31 3.71 -15.80
C GLN A 33 3.51 3.70 -14.28
N PHE A 34 3.37 2.53 -13.63
CA PHE A 34 3.36 2.44 -12.15
C PHE A 34 4.60 1.78 -11.55
N SER A 35 5.47 1.16 -12.37
CA SER A 35 6.57 0.33 -11.88
C SER A 35 7.59 1.08 -11.03
N GLU A 36 8.09 2.20 -11.51
CA GLU A 36 9.12 3.00 -10.81
C GLU A 36 8.55 3.54 -9.48
N MET A 37 7.36 4.12 -9.52
CA MET A 37 6.69 4.65 -8.34
C MET A 37 6.44 3.60 -7.26
N LEU A 38 5.99 2.39 -7.64
CA LEU A 38 5.72 1.32 -6.68
C LEU A 38 7.01 0.79 -6.05
N GLN A 39 8.10 0.68 -6.81
CA GLN A 39 9.40 0.32 -6.26
C GLN A 39 9.92 1.35 -5.27
N GLU A 40 9.82 2.64 -5.63
CA GLU A 40 10.21 3.74 -4.74
C GLU A 40 9.37 3.75 -3.45
N ALA A 41 8.04 3.64 -3.57
CA ALA A 41 7.15 3.60 -2.42
C ALA A 41 7.45 2.42 -1.47
N ALA A 42 7.73 1.24 -2.03
CA ALA A 42 8.13 0.07 -1.24
C ALA A 42 9.49 0.30 -0.55
N SER A 43 10.47 0.87 -1.25
CA SER A 43 11.78 1.20 -0.70
C SER A 43 11.68 2.19 0.47
N ILE A 44 10.94 3.28 0.31
CA ILE A 44 10.71 4.28 1.36
C ILE A 44 10.06 3.61 2.58
N ARG A 45 8.99 2.84 2.37
CA ARG A 45 8.31 2.14 3.46
C ARG A 45 9.25 1.18 4.20
N ASN A 46 10.01 0.37 3.47
CA ASN A 46 10.92 -0.62 4.04
C ASN A 46 12.08 -0.01 4.82
N THR A 47 12.46 1.24 4.50
CA THR A 47 13.53 1.94 5.23
C THR A 47 13.03 2.77 6.40
N GLN A 48 11.79 3.28 6.35
CA GLN A 48 11.30 4.28 7.31
C GLN A 48 10.19 3.78 8.24
N HIS A 49 9.45 2.73 7.87
CA HIS A 49 8.18 2.42 8.56
C HIS A 49 8.05 0.98 9.07
N ILE A 50 9.11 0.17 8.97
CA ILE A 50 9.07 -1.22 9.43
C ILE A 50 9.85 -1.47 10.71
N PHE A 51 10.58 -0.48 11.21
CA PHE A 51 11.39 -0.57 12.41
C PHE A 51 10.72 0.17 13.57
N ASP A 52 10.92 -0.35 14.77
CA ASP A 52 10.58 0.31 16.02
C ASP A 52 11.53 1.50 16.25
N GLU A 53 10.99 2.64 16.72
CA GLU A 53 11.77 3.87 16.94
C GLU A 53 12.70 3.77 18.16
N GLU A 54 12.38 2.91 19.15
CA GLU A 54 13.12 2.82 20.40
C GLU A 54 14.31 1.85 20.30
N ASP A 55 14.09 0.66 19.71
CA ASP A 55 15.10 -0.40 19.70
C ASP A 55 15.56 -0.81 18.29
N SER A 56 15.03 -0.18 17.24
CA SER A 56 15.32 -0.47 15.83
C SER A 56 15.04 -1.94 15.44
N SER A 57 14.21 -2.65 16.20
CA SER A 57 13.77 -3.99 15.82
C SER A 57 12.75 -3.92 14.67
N GLN A 58 12.78 -4.90 13.78
CA GLN A 58 11.78 -5.00 12.72
C GLN A 58 10.43 -5.42 13.32
N VAL A 59 9.40 -4.60 13.12
CA VAL A 59 8.04 -4.80 13.64
C VAL A 59 6.97 -4.95 12.56
N LYS A 60 7.34 -4.79 11.29
CA LYS A 60 6.45 -5.01 10.14
C LYS A 60 7.17 -5.75 9.02
N PRO A 61 6.44 -6.47 8.15
CA PRO A 61 7.04 -7.19 7.03
C PRO A 61 7.66 -6.24 6.00
N VAL A 62 8.73 -6.69 5.36
CA VAL A 62 9.27 -6.08 4.13
C VAL A 62 8.30 -6.31 2.98
N TYR A 63 8.07 -5.31 2.12
CA TYR A 63 7.35 -5.47 0.86
C TYR A 63 8.34 -5.51 -0.29
N SER A 64 8.33 -6.59 -1.05
CA SER A 64 9.07 -6.72 -2.30
C SER A 64 8.10 -6.70 -3.49
N ILE A 65 8.50 -5.97 -4.53
CA ILE A 65 7.68 -5.77 -5.73
C ILE A 65 8.39 -6.43 -6.91
N GLU A 66 7.73 -7.37 -7.56
CA GLU A 66 8.13 -7.99 -8.82
C GLU A 66 7.21 -7.51 -9.94
N PHE A 67 7.78 -7.00 -11.04
CA PHE A 67 7.02 -6.69 -12.25
C PHE A 67 7.16 -7.82 -13.26
N VAL A 68 6.03 -8.25 -13.79
CA VAL A 68 6.00 -9.26 -14.87
C VAL A 68 5.59 -8.60 -16.17
N GLU A 69 6.12 -9.10 -17.27
CA GLU A 69 5.69 -8.71 -18.61
C GLU A 69 4.20 -9.07 -18.79
N VAL A 70 3.42 -8.14 -19.32
CA VAL A 70 1.98 -8.32 -19.49
C VAL A 70 1.69 -9.12 -20.74
N ASP A 71 1.08 -10.29 -20.59
CA ASP A 71 0.53 -11.07 -21.71
C ASP A 71 -0.88 -10.56 -22.04
N THR A 72 -0.95 -9.50 -22.84
CA THR A 72 -2.22 -8.88 -23.23
C THR A 72 -3.13 -9.82 -24.01
N ALA A 73 -2.57 -10.84 -24.71
CA ALA A 73 -3.36 -11.82 -25.45
C ALA A 73 -4.01 -12.87 -24.54
N ASN A 74 -3.37 -13.18 -23.41
CA ASN A 74 -3.80 -14.25 -22.50
C ASN A 74 -3.81 -13.80 -21.03
N ILE A 75 -4.21 -12.56 -20.76
CA ILE A 75 -4.17 -11.96 -19.42
C ILE A 75 -4.87 -12.81 -18.34
N ILE A 76 -6.00 -13.44 -18.69
CA ILE A 76 -6.74 -14.31 -17.76
C ILE A 76 -5.95 -15.56 -17.40
N ILE A 77 -5.21 -16.14 -18.37
CA ILE A 77 -4.36 -17.32 -18.13
C ILE A 77 -3.18 -16.92 -17.26
N GLN A 78 -2.55 -15.78 -17.54
CA GLN A 78 -1.45 -15.23 -16.74
C GLN A 78 -1.88 -15.00 -15.29
N LEU A 79 -3.02 -14.33 -15.07
CA LEU A 79 -3.57 -14.09 -13.72
C LEU A 79 -3.95 -15.39 -13.02
N GLY A 80 -4.42 -16.39 -13.78
CA GLY A 80 -4.69 -17.74 -13.25
C GLY A 80 -3.41 -18.40 -12.71
N ALA A 81 -2.34 -18.42 -13.50
CA ALA A 81 -1.06 -18.98 -13.09
C ALA A 81 -0.45 -18.24 -11.88
N LEU A 82 -0.55 -16.90 -11.82
CA LEU A 82 -0.14 -16.12 -10.67
C LEU A 82 -1.00 -16.43 -9.42
N SER A 83 -2.29 -16.66 -9.61
CA SER A 83 -3.20 -17.02 -8.50
C SER A 83 -2.86 -18.41 -7.93
N ASP A 84 -2.36 -19.33 -8.74
CA ASP A 84 -1.84 -20.60 -8.25
C ASP A 84 -0.59 -20.41 -7.39
N ARG A 85 0.34 -19.55 -7.80
CA ARG A 85 1.53 -19.16 -6.99
C ARG A 85 1.14 -18.54 -5.65
N VAL A 86 0.04 -17.75 -5.59
CA VAL A 86 -0.48 -17.24 -4.31
C VAL A 86 -0.96 -18.39 -3.44
N ARG A 87 -1.73 -19.35 -3.97
CA ARG A 87 -2.24 -20.52 -3.22
C ARG A 87 -1.13 -21.43 -2.72
N GLU A 88 -0.04 -21.53 -3.47
CA GLU A 88 1.15 -22.31 -3.12
C GLU A 88 2.04 -21.58 -2.11
N GLY A 89 1.75 -20.30 -1.82
CA GLY A 89 2.51 -19.47 -0.89
C GLY A 89 3.85 -18.99 -1.44
N GLU A 90 4.10 -19.08 -2.75
CA GLU A 90 5.31 -18.58 -3.39
C GLU A 90 5.34 -17.06 -3.43
N ILE A 91 4.17 -16.45 -3.67
CA ILE A 91 3.96 -15.01 -3.64
C ILE A 91 2.82 -14.67 -2.68
N HIS A 92 2.86 -13.46 -2.13
CA HIS A 92 1.83 -13.02 -1.18
C HIS A 92 0.58 -12.52 -1.88
N ALA A 93 0.74 -11.75 -2.95
CA ALA A 93 -0.37 -11.12 -3.65
C ALA A 93 -0.04 -10.77 -5.10
N ILE A 94 -1.11 -10.46 -5.86
CA ILE A 94 -1.04 -9.91 -7.21
C ILE A 94 -1.70 -8.54 -7.18
N LEU A 95 -1.01 -7.54 -7.74
CA LEU A 95 -1.58 -6.23 -8.04
C LEU A 95 -1.80 -6.14 -9.55
N HIS A 96 -3.04 -6.06 -9.99
CA HIS A 96 -3.40 -5.94 -11.41
C HIS A 96 -3.93 -4.53 -11.69
N ILE A 97 -3.23 -3.80 -12.55
CA ILE A 97 -3.53 -2.41 -12.94
C ILE A 97 -4.03 -2.42 -14.37
N GLY A 98 -5.25 -1.95 -14.57
CA GLY A 98 -5.88 -1.93 -15.88
C GLY A 98 -5.31 -0.85 -16.82
N SER A 99 -5.37 -1.12 -18.11
CA SER A 99 -4.77 -0.30 -19.17
C SER A 99 -5.31 1.13 -19.24
N SER A 100 -6.58 1.35 -18.87
CA SER A 100 -7.23 2.66 -18.93
C SER A 100 -7.27 3.40 -17.59
N LEU A 101 -6.46 2.98 -16.61
CA LEU A 101 -6.49 3.58 -15.27
C LEU A 101 -6.21 5.10 -15.31
N VAL A 102 -5.29 5.54 -16.16
CA VAL A 102 -4.93 6.96 -16.31
C VAL A 102 -6.06 7.73 -17.00
N HIS A 103 -6.67 7.14 -18.04
CA HIS A 103 -7.73 7.72 -18.85
C HIS A 103 -9.03 6.90 -18.80
N PRO A 104 -9.77 6.91 -17.69
CA PRO A 104 -10.95 6.06 -17.51
C PRO A 104 -12.09 6.35 -18.49
N GLY A 105 -12.08 7.54 -19.13
CA GLY A 105 -13.10 7.90 -20.14
C GLY A 105 -12.97 7.15 -21.46
N GLU A 106 -11.81 6.55 -21.76
CA GLU A 106 -11.56 5.80 -22.99
C GLU A 106 -12.15 4.39 -22.92
N ASP A 107 -11.90 3.70 -21.80
CA ASP A 107 -12.49 2.40 -21.49
C ASP A 107 -12.68 2.24 -19.97
N PRO A 108 -13.86 2.63 -19.43
CA PRO A 108 -14.12 2.56 -18.00
C PRO A 108 -14.01 1.16 -17.39
N ASN A 109 -14.20 0.11 -18.20
CA ASN A 109 -14.11 -1.27 -17.70
C ASN A 109 -12.67 -1.67 -17.37
N ASN A 110 -11.67 -1.04 -18.03
CA ASN A 110 -10.26 -1.26 -17.81
C ASN A 110 -9.59 -0.17 -16.94
N ALA A 111 -10.39 0.67 -16.26
CA ALA A 111 -9.94 1.69 -15.33
C ALA A 111 -10.02 1.19 -13.88
N PHE A 112 -9.23 0.15 -13.55
CA PHE A 112 -9.26 -0.50 -12.24
C PHE A 112 -7.85 -0.73 -11.66
N VAL A 113 -7.83 -0.95 -10.34
CA VAL A 113 -6.71 -1.53 -9.61
C VAL A 113 -7.27 -2.67 -8.76
N ASN A 114 -6.92 -3.90 -9.12
CA ASN A 114 -7.36 -5.11 -8.42
C ASN A 114 -6.21 -5.69 -7.60
N TYR A 115 -6.47 -5.98 -6.34
CA TYR A 115 -5.57 -6.64 -5.42
C TYR A 115 -6.09 -8.04 -5.11
N HIS A 116 -5.30 -9.07 -5.44
CA HIS A 116 -5.65 -10.48 -5.23
C HIS A 116 -4.68 -11.09 -4.23
N ALA A 117 -5.19 -11.59 -3.12
CA ALA A 117 -4.48 -12.32 -2.08
C ALA A 117 -5.43 -13.30 -1.39
N GLU A 118 -4.91 -14.26 -0.65
CA GLU A 118 -5.73 -15.23 0.10
C GLU A 118 -6.74 -14.54 1.04
N SER A 119 -6.31 -13.47 1.71
CA SER A 119 -7.12 -12.68 2.65
C SER A 119 -7.16 -11.19 2.28
N ALA A 120 -7.39 -10.88 1.00
CA ALA A 120 -7.29 -9.53 0.44
C ALA A 120 -8.08 -8.46 1.21
N ALA A 121 -9.21 -8.80 1.83
CA ALA A 121 -10.03 -7.86 2.58
C ALA A 121 -9.40 -7.40 3.90
N LEU A 122 -8.55 -8.23 4.51
CA LEU A 122 -7.90 -8.01 5.80
C LEU A 122 -6.43 -7.59 5.65
N ASP A 123 -5.93 -7.49 4.43
CA ASP A 123 -4.53 -7.23 4.16
C ASP A 123 -4.21 -5.73 4.19
N ASP A 124 -3.26 -5.34 5.05
CA ASP A 124 -2.80 -3.96 5.21
C ASP A 124 -2.13 -3.41 3.93
N ILE A 125 -1.59 -4.27 3.08
CA ILE A 125 -0.94 -3.90 1.82
C ILE A 125 -1.91 -3.15 0.92
N ARG A 126 -3.15 -3.60 0.82
CA ARG A 126 -4.19 -2.92 0.03
C ARG A 126 -4.41 -1.48 0.51
N GLY A 127 -4.41 -1.28 1.83
CA GLY A 127 -4.52 0.06 2.43
C GLY A 127 -3.32 0.94 2.11
N TRP A 128 -2.12 0.37 2.21
CA TRP A 128 -0.88 1.07 1.90
C TRP A 128 -0.78 1.45 0.41
N LEU A 129 -1.17 0.58 -0.51
CA LEU A 129 -1.10 0.83 -1.96
C LEU A 129 -1.98 2.00 -2.42
N ARG A 130 -3.07 2.27 -1.71
CA ARG A 130 -4.06 3.28 -2.09
C ARG A 130 -3.45 4.67 -2.30
N ASP A 131 -2.65 5.12 -1.35
CA ASP A 131 -2.17 6.51 -1.35
C ASP A 131 -1.06 6.73 -2.40
N PRO A 132 -0.01 5.90 -2.53
CA PRO A 132 0.98 6.06 -3.58
C PRO A 132 0.38 5.95 -4.99
N ILE A 133 -0.53 5.00 -5.23
CA ILE A 133 -1.17 4.84 -6.54
C ILE A 133 -2.01 6.08 -6.88
N ASN A 134 -2.86 6.55 -5.97
CA ASN A 134 -3.72 7.71 -6.27
C ASN A 134 -2.94 9.01 -6.39
N ASN A 135 -1.85 9.20 -5.64
CA ASN A 135 -1.00 10.37 -5.77
C ASN A 135 -0.28 10.38 -7.11
N HIS A 136 0.29 9.24 -7.52
CA HIS A 136 0.92 9.10 -8.83
C HIS A 136 -0.07 9.33 -9.97
N LEU A 137 -1.27 8.75 -9.86
CA LEU A 137 -2.33 8.94 -10.84
C LEU A 137 -2.74 10.41 -11.01
N ARG A 138 -2.80 11.18 -9.90
CA ARG A 138 -3.02 12.63 -9.98
C ARG A 138 -1.90 13.35 -10.73
N ARG A 139 -0.63 13.03 -10.42
CA ARG A 139 0.53 13.63 -11.12
C ARG A 139 0.46 13.36 -12.61
N LEU A 140 0.29 12.11 -13.01
CA LEU A 140 0.17 11.74 -14.42
C LEU A 140 -0.94 12.53 -15.14
N ARG A 141 -2.10 12.67 -14.52
CA ARG A 141 -3.23 13.41 -15.10
C ARG A 141 -2.97 14.92 -15.17
N LEU A 142 -2.26 15.49 -14.20
CA LEU A 142 -1.88 16.91 -14.23
C LEU A 142 -0.84 17.18 -15.32
N GLU A 143 0.20 16.35 -15.42
CA GLU A 143 1.22 16.45 -16.47
C GLU A 143 0.59 16.38 -17.86
N GLN A 144 -0.33 15.46 -18.07
CA GLN A 144 -1.05 15.33 -19.34
C GLN A 144 -2.00 16.51 -19.62
N ALA A 145 -2.52 17.15 -18.59
CA ALA A 145 -3.29 18.39 -18.72
C ALA A 145 -2.40 19.62 -18.94
N GLY A 146 -1.07 19.46 -18.94
CA GLY A 146 -0.11 20.57 -19.06
C GLY A 146 -0.04 21.44 -17.82
N ILE A 147 -0.40 20.92 -16.66
CA ILE A 147 -0.38 21.62 -15.38
C ILE A 147 0.85 21.14 -14.60
N ASP A 148 1.75 22.07 -14.26
CA ASP A 148 2.90 21.77 -13.41
C ASP A 148 2.47 21.63 -11.95
N GLU A 149 2.91 20.57 -11.28
CA GLU A 149 2.63 20.32 -9.85
C GLU A 149 3.07 21.49 -8.98
N SER A 150 4.16 22.17 -9.35
CA SER A 150 4.69 23.35 -8.65
C SER A 150 3.75 24.57 -8.68
N GLU A 151 2.83 24.63 -9.64
CA GLU A 151 1.82 25.70 -9.74
C GLU A 151 0.67 25.50 -8.74
N ILE A 152 0.53 24.28 -8.18
CA ILE A 152 -0.53 23.93 -7.24
C ILE A 152 0.09 23.24 -6.00
N PRO A 153 0.90 23.96 -5.21
CA PRO A 153 1.69 23.37 -4.12
C PRO A 153 0.84 22.65 -3.05
N ASP A 154 -0.41 23.10 -2.88
CA ASP A 154 -1.30 22.54 -1.86
C ASP A 154 -2.15 21.36 -2.34
N LEU A 155 -2.06 20.98 -3.63
CA LEU A 155 -2.91 19.92 -4.21
C LEU A 155 -2.66 18.54 -3.55
N PHE A 156 -1.44 18.27 -3.14
CA PHE A 156 -1.02 17.02 -2.50
C PHE A 156 -0.87 17.16 -0.99
N HIS A 157 -1.20 18.34 -0.45
CA HIS A 157 -1.13 18.54 0.99
C HIS A 157 -2.26 17.75 1.69
N TRP A 158 -1.84 16.82 2.54
CA TRP A 158 -2.76 15.98 3.30
C TRP A 158 -3.14 16.66 4.61
N SER A 159 -4.44 16.86 4.84
CA SER A 159 -4.94 17.43 6.08
C SER A 159 -5.44 16.32 7.01
N TRP A 160 -4.81 16.20 8.17
CA TRP A 160 -5.19 15.24 9.19
C TRP A 160 -6.37 15.76 10.02
N VAL A 161 -7.37 14.91 10.23
CA VAL A 161 -8.44 15.17 11.20
C VAL A 161 -7.96 14.64 12.55
N ASN A 162 -7.57 15.58 13.44
CA ASN A 162 -7.08 15.25 14.77
C ASN A 162 -8.24 15.13 15.75
N ALA A 163 -8.29 14.05 16.53
CA ALA A 163 -9.20 13.93 17.65
C ALA A 163 -8.71 14.86 18.79
N LYS A 164 -9.55 15.81 19.18
CA LYS A 164 -9.32 16.70 20.32
C LYS A 164 -10.43 16.48 21.35
N GLY A 165 -10.07 16.52 22.62
CA GLY A 165 -11.05 16.59 23.70
C GLY A 165 -11.85 17.91 23.67
N LEU A 166 -12.98 17.94 24.35
CA LEU A 166 -13.76 19.18 24.52
C LEU A 166 -12.94 20.22 25.28
N LEU A 167 -12.95 21.44 24.75
CA LEU A 167 -12.35 22.57 25.44
C LEU A 167 -13.26 22.97 26.63
N LYS A 168 -12.66 23.15 27.81
CA LYS A 168 -13.30 23.75 28.95
C LYS A 168 -12.71 25.15 29.12
N ILE A 169 -13.55 26.14 29.03
CA ILE A 169 -13.16 27.55 29.26
C ILE A 169 -13.57 27.85 30.70
N ASP A 170 -12.61 28.16 31.55
CA ASP A 170 -12.87 28.65 32.90
C ASP A 170 -13.24 30.15 32.86
N GLU A 171 -13.94 30.63 33.87
CA GLU A 171 -14.52 32.01 33.88
C GLU A 171 -13.44 33.11 33.80
N ASP A 172 -12.17 32.76 33.97
CA ASP A 172 -11.04 33.72 33.94
C ASP A 172 -10.31 33.77 32.57
N GLY A 173 -10.79 33.10 31.52
CA GLY A 173 -10.27 33.13 30.12
C GLY A 173 -9.23 32.10 29.80
#